data_7dced64d910d495ecfd19e652657d397
#
_entry.id   7dced64d910d495ecfd19e652657d397
#
_cell.length_a   1.000
_cell.length_b   1.000
_cell.length_c   1.000
_cell.angle_alpha   90.00
_cell.angle_beta   90.00
_cell.angle_gamma   90.00
#
_symmetry.space_group_name_H-M   'P 1'
#
loop_
_entity.id
_entity.type
_entity.pdbx_description
1 polymer ?
#
loop_
_entity_poly.entity_id
_entity_poly.type
_entity_poly.pdbx_seq_one_letter_code
_entity_poly.pdbx_strand_id
1 'polypeptide(L)'
;VQTAVVNPAPNLPVVAVAPFLNLSAEPSTDGRRFALAYATELQQVPGFEVIPVGVVEVAMTTSGLDPSNPTEAIALAKLVGADSIVLGAVTDYSPYYPPRVGLKTAWYARDPAIFLPGATTDPAARRALGEAAECETPTWRRAVRGTADLFRAQSPGRFDAGPASAGTAAGVPSDLPEPLPYMSYVRLYDGADEDVAAALRDRRAVSGDLRSGGWEAQLNRSEDFIRFCCRRSIREMLELHGGLAEREYTVRCPEIP
;
A
#
# COMPACT_ATOMS: atom_id res chain seq x y z
N VAL A 1 -8.69 22.80 3.62
CA VAL A 1 -8.83 22.46 2.18
C VAL A 1 -8.10 21.15 1.95
N GLN A 2 -8.83 20.04 1.70
CA GLN A 2 -8.17 18.76 1.38
C GLN A 2 -7.69 18.82 -0.08
N THR A 3 -6.39 18.73 -0.28
CA THR A 3 -5.80 18.56 -1.62
C THR A 3 -6.22 17.18 -2.16
N ALA A 4 -6.68 17.15 -3.40
CA ALA A 4 -7.00 15.88 -4.06
C ALA A 4 -5.71 15.11 -4.34
N VAL A 5 -5.74 13.80 -4.18
CA VAL A 5 -4.65 12.93 -4.61
C VAL A 5 -5.04 12.22 -5.90
N VAL A 6 -4.06 11.96 -6.74
CA VAL A 6 -4.22 11.31 -8.05
C VAL A 6 -3.17 10.22 -8.20
N ASN A 7 -3.31 9.37 -9.20
CA ASN A 7 -2.32 8.37 -9.54
C ASN A 7 -0.98 9.03 -9.96
N PRO A 8 0.13 8.82 -9.22
CA PRO A 8 1.44 9.36 -9.57
C PRO A 8 2.09 8.63 -10.76
N ALA A 9 1.57 7.46 -11.14
CA ALA A 9 2.05 6.64 -12.24
C ALA A 9 0.94 6.42 -13.28
N PRO A 10 0.62 7.42 -14.12
CA PRO A 10 -0.52 7.37 -15.04
C PRO A 10 -0.41 6.27 -16.10
N ASN A 11 0.76 5.69 -16.30
CA ASN A 11 1.04 4.54 -17.15
C ASN A 11 0.72 3.18 -16.49
N LEU A 12 0.33 3.17 -15.21
CA LEU A 12 -0.08 2.00 -14.44
C LEU A 12 -1.48 2.21 -13.85
N PRO A 13 -2.52 2.35 -14.70
CA PRO A 13 -3.87 2.66 -14.21
C PRO A 13 -4.56 1.46 -13.58
N VAL A 14 -4.32 0.24 -14.09
CA VAL A 14 -5.04 -0.96 -13.66
C VAL A 14 -4.32 -1.61 -12.48
N VAL A 15 -5.00 -1.65 -11.34
CA VAL A 15 -4.44 -2.11 -10.07
C VAL A 15 -5.21 -3.30 -9.52
N ALA A 16 -4.52 -4.40 -9.24
CA ALA A 16 -5.07 -5.52 -8.50
C ALA A 16 -4.75 -5.36 -7.01
N VAL A 17 -5.71 -5.68 -6.14
CA VAL A 17 -5.49 -5.71 -4.69
C VAL A 17 -5.59 -7.15 -4.21
N ALA A 18 -4.49 -7.70 -3.73
CA ALA A 18 -4.48 -9.04 -3.14
C ALA A 18 -5.09 -9.03 -1.73
N PRO A 19 -5.66 -10.14 -1.25
CA PRO A 19 -6.04 -10.29 0.15
C PRO A 19 -4.87 -9.94 1.07
N PHE A 20 -5.15 -9.15 2.14
CA PHE A 20 -4.11 -8.74 3.06
C PHE A 20 -3.69 -9.89 3.98
N LEU A 21 -2.41 -9.98 4.27
CA LEU A 21 -1.89 -10.93 5.23
C LEU A 21 -2.20 -10.47 6.66
N ASN A 22 -2.59 -11.40 7.52
CA ASN A 22 -2.69 -11.11 8.95
C ASN A 22 -1.34 -11.36 9.62
N LEU A 23 -0.64 -10.29 9.98
CA LEU A 23 0.59 -10.32 10.78
C LEU A 23 0.36 -9.73 12.18
N SER A 24 -0.90 -9.45 12.54
CA SER A 24 -1.26 -8.94 13.85
C SER A 24 -1.28 -10.06 14.91
N ALA A 25 -1.23 -9.66 16.19
CA ALA A 25 -1.38 -10.59 17.30
C ALA A 25 -2.81 -11.15 17.46
N GLU A 26 -3.79 -10.58 16.72
CA GLU A 26 -5.20 -11.00 16.75
C GLU A 26 -5.48 -12.04 15.66
N PRO A 27 -5.61 -13.34 15.99
CA PRO A 27 -5.77 -14.39 14.99
C PRO A 27 -7.08 -14.31 14.18
N SER A 28 -8.11 -13.68 14.75
CA SER A 28 -9.42 -13.54 14.12
C SER A 28 -9.48 -12.44 13.08
N THR A 29 -8.38 -11.72 12.83
CA THR A 29 -8.31 -10.64 11.86
C THR A 29 -8.44 -11.17 10.43
N ASP A 30 -9.53 -10.78 9.77
CA ASP A 30 -9.78 -11.14 8.37
C ASP A 30 -9.08 -10.14 7.43
N GLY A 31 -7.96 -10.56 6.84
CA GLY A 31 -7.21 -9.74 5.88
C GLY A 31 -8.00 -9.40 4.61
N ARG A 32 -8.94 -10.26 4.20
CA ARG A 32 -9.85 -10.00 3.07
C ARG A 32 -10.70 -8.75 3.30
N ARG A 33 -11.18 -8.56 4.51
CA ARG A 33 -11.96 -7.38 4.91
C ARG A 33 -11.17 -6.08 4.72
N PHE A 34 -9.88 -6.09 5.07
CA PHE A 34 -8.96 -4.96 4.86
C PHE A 34 -8.69 -4.72 3.37
N ALA A 35 -8.48 -5.77 2.60
CA ALA A 35 -8.29 -5.67 1.14
C ALA A 35 -9.51 -5.07 0.44
N LEU A 36 -10.73 -5.49 0.81
CA LEU A 36 -11.97 -4.93 0.29
C LEU A 36 -12.13 -3.44 0.65
N ALA A 37 -11.82 -3.07 1.90
CA ALA A 37 -11.85 -1.68 2.33
C ALA A 37 -10.82 -0.85 1.56
N TYR A 38 -9.61 -1.36 1.40
CA TYR A 38 -8.54 -0.69 0.65
C TYR A 38 -8.90 -0.52 -0.83
N ALA A 39 -9.38 -1.56 -1.50
CA ALA A 39 -9.83 -1.50 -2.89
C ALA A 39 -10.97 -0.48 -3.08
N THR A 40 -11.94 -0.46 -2.17
CA THR A 40 -13.06 0.50 -2.21
C THR A 40 -12.60 1.95 -2.08
N GLU A 41 -11.65 2.23 -1.19
CA GLU A 41 -11.13 3.59 -1.03
C GLU A 41 -10.19 3.98 -2.18
N LEU A 42 -9.45 3.02 -2.75
CA LEU A 42 -8.60 3.23 -3.91
C LEU A 42 -9.40 3.58 -5.18
N GLN A 43 -10.57 2.96 -5.38
CA GLN A 43 -11.48 3.29 -6.48
C GLN A 43 -11.98 4.74 -6.47
N GLN A 44 -11.88 5.43 -5.32
CA GLN A 44 -12.26 6.84 -5.22
C GLN A 44 -11.13 7.79 -5.65
N VAL A 45 -9.95 7.27 -5.90
CA VAL A 45 -8.79 8.08 -6.32
C VAL A 45 -8.76 8.15 -7.85
N PRO A 46 -8.77 9.36 -8.43
CA PRO A 46 -8.70 9.52 -9.88
C PRO A 46 -7.45 8.91 -10.50
N GLY A 47 -7.60 8.27 -11.64
CA GLY A 47 -6.50 7.66 -12.40
C GLY A 47 -6.18 6.21 -12.04
N PHE A 48 -6.98 5.58 -11.16
CA PHE A 48 -6.90 4.14 -10.89
C PHE A 48 -8.16 3.41 -11.36
N GLU A 49 -7.94 2.24 -11.96
CA GLU A 49 -8.94 1.24 -12.25
C GLU A 49 -8.62 0.00 -11.41
N VAL A 50 -9.50 -0.34 -10.47
CA VAL A 50 -9.22 -1.36 -9.47
C VAL A 50 -9.91 -2.67 -9.81
N ILE A 51 -9.14 -3.73 -9.96
CA ILE A 51 -9.66 -5.09 -10.15
C ILE A 51 -10.28 -5.56 -8.81
N PRO A 52 -11.52 -6.10 -8.84
CA PRO A 52 -12.17 -6.60 -7.63
C PRO A 52 -11.35 -7.68 -6.92
N VAL A 53 -11.22 -7.59 -5.59
CA VAL A 53 -10.45 -8.53 -4.76
C VAL A 53 -10.87 -9.99 -5.02
N GLY A 54 -12.16 -10.25 -5.22
CA GLY A 54 -12.67 -11.59 -5.51
C GLY A 54 -12.13 -12.20 -6.82
N VAL A 55 -11.82 -11.36 -7.85
CA VAL A 55 -11.20 -11.84 -9.09
C VAL A 55 -9.77 -12.29 -8.81
N VAL A 56 -9.04 -11.56 -7.99
CA VAL A 56 -7.68 -11.90 -7.57
C VAL A 56 -7.68 -13.19 -6.75
N GLU A 57 -8.64 -13.36 -5.82
CA GLU A 57 -8.79 -14.59 -5.02
C GLU A 57 -9.06 -15.83 -5.89
N VAL A 58 -9.93 -15.70 -6.90
CA VAL A 58 -10.19 -16.80 -7.84
C VAL A 58 -8.94 -17.13 -8.64
N ALA A 59 -8.20 -16.13 -9.10
CA ALA A 59 -6.95 -16.33 -9.82
C ALA A 59 -5.89 -17.02 -8.95
N MET A 60 -5.74 -16.62 -7.68
CA MET A 60 -4.85 -17.27 -6.70
C MET A 60 -5.22 -18.74 -6.52
N THR A 61 -6.51 -19.03 -6.29
CA THR A 61 -6.97 -20.40 -6.06
C THR A 61 -6.77 -21.28 -7.29
N THR A 62 -6.98 -20.73 -8.48
CA THR A 62 -6.88 -21.48 -9.73
C THR A 62 -5.42 -21.73 -10.14
N SER A 63 -4.55 -20.76 -9.92
CA SER A 63 -3.13 -20.84 -10.31
C SER A 63 -2.22 -21.45 -9.23
N GLY A 64 -2.67 -21.44 -7.96
CA GLY A 64 -1.84 -21.85 -6.82
C GLY A 64 -0.74 -20.84 -6.47
N LEU A 65 -0.78 -19.62 -7.00
CA LEU A 65 0.21 -18.59 -6.72
C LEU A 65 -0.01 -17.97 -5.34
N ASP A 66 1.08 -17.79 -4.58
CA ASP A 66 1.07 -17.16 -3.26
C ASP A 66 1.48 -15.67 -3.36
N PRO A 67 0.58 -14.72 -3.08
CA PRO A 67 0.91 -13.31 -3.11
C PRO A 67 1.90 -12.88 -2.03
N SER A 68 2.21 -13.73 -1.04
CA SER A 68 3.27 -13.44 -0.06
C SER A 68 4.65 -13.35 -0.70
N ASN A 69 4.83 -14.00 -1.85
CA ASN A 69 6.04 -13.93 -2.65
C ASN A 69 5.90 -12.84 -3.73
N PRO A 70 6.74 -11.80 -3.74
CA PRO A 70 6.65 -10.71 -4.72
C PRO A 70 6.72 -11.15 -6.17
N THR A 71 7.51 -12.20 -6.48
CA THR A 71 7.63 -12.75 -7.85
C THR A 71 6.32 -13.39 -8.29
N GLU A 72 5.68 -14.15 -7.41
CA GLU A 72 4.39 -14.79 -7.69
C GLU A 72 3.25 -13.75 -7.74
N ALA A 73 3.33 -12.70 -6.91
CA ALA A 73 2.42 -11.59 -6.97
C ALA A 73 2.46 -10.86 -8.32
N ILE A 74 3.65 -10.66 -8.89
CA ILE A 74 3.80 -10.08 -10.23
C ILE A 74 3.23 -11.03 -11.30
N ALA A 75 3.44 -12.34 -11.15
CA ALA A 75 2.82 -13.32 -12.04
C ALA A 75 1.29 -13.31 -11.95
N LEU A 76 0.77 -13.14 -10.73
CA LEU A 76 -0.67 -13.00 -10.48
C LEU A 76 -1.22 -11.70 -11.12
N ALA A 77 -0.50 -10.57 -11.03
CA ALA A 77 -0.87 -9.34 -11.71
C ALA A 77 -1.00 -9.55 -13.24
N LYS A 78 -0.04 -10.26 -13.84
CA LYS A 78 -0.07 -10.62 -15.27
C LYS A 78 -1.28 -11.47 -15.60
N LEU A 79 -1.61 -12.45 -14.75
CA LEU A 79 -2.72 -13.38 -14.96
C LEU A 79 -4.08 -12.65 -14.95
N VAL A 80 -4.27 -11.70 -14.03
CA VAL A 80 -5.53 -10.93 -13.93
C VAL A 80 -5.57 -9.71 -14.86
N GLY A 81 -4.51 -9.46 -15.63
CA GLY A 81 -4.43 -8.33 -16.56
C GLY A 81 -4.20 -6.97 -15.90
N ALA A 82 -3.67 -6.95 -14.67
CA ALA A 82 -3.32 -5.73 -13.97
C ALA A 82 -1.96 -5.19 -14.41
N ASP A 83 -1.79 -3.86 -14.33
CA ASP A 83 -0.51 -3.19 -14.53
C ASP A 83 0.35 -3.21 -13.27
N SER A 84 -0.34 -3.25 -12.12
CA SER A 84 0.30 -3.35 -10.81
C SER A 84 -0.53 -4.17 -9.83
N ILE A 85 0.13 -4.67 -8.79
CA ILE A 85 -0.51 -5.39 -7.69
C ILE A 85 -0.12 -4.82 -6.35
N VAL A 86 -1.11 -4.69 -5.47
CA VAL A 86 -0.94 -4.25 -4.09
C VAL A 86 -0.91 -5.47 -3.18
N LEU A 87 0.18 -5.62 -2.46
CA LEU A 87 0.31 -6.55 -1.35
C LEU A 87 0.14 -5.80 -0.05
N GLY A 88 -0.80 -6.23 0.76
CA GLY A 88 -1.07 -5.62 2.05
C GLY A 88 -0.85 -6.59 3.21
N ALA A 89 -0.50 -6.06 4.35
CA ALA A 89 -0.47 -6.78 5.61
C ALA A 89 -1.05 -5.92 6.74
N VAL A 90 -1.83 -6.56 7.60
CA VAL A 90 -2.29 -5.99 8.86
C VAL A 90 -1.26 -6.33 9.92
N THR A 91 -0.50 -5.35 10.39
CA THR A 91 0.62 -5.54 11.32
C THR A 91 0.20 -5.41 12.78
N ASP A 92 -0.87 -4.65 13.05
CA ASP A 92 -1.51 -4.55 14.36
C ASP A 92 -3.01 -4.37 14.16
N TYR A 93 -3.82 -4.97 15.03
CA TYR A 93 -5.25 -4.80 15.02
C TYR A 93 -5.83 -4.96 16.42
N SER A 94 -6.53 -3.92 16.87
CA SER A 94 -7.37 -3.95 18.06
C SER A 94 -8.72 -3.32 17.74
N PRO A 95 -9.81 -4.08 17.77
CA PRO A 95 -11.15 -3.55 17.52
C PRO A 95 -11.73 -2.81 18.74
N TYR A 96 -11.10 -2.93 19.90
CA TYR A 96 -11.56 -2.35 21.17
C TYR A 96 -11.20 -0.89 21.26
N TYR A 97 -12.07 -0.12 21.88
CA TYR A 97 -11.87 1.33 22.07
C TYR A 97 -10.71 1.63 23.04
N PRO A 98 -9.76 2.51 22.69
CA PRO A 98 -9.55 3.11 21.37
C PRO A 98 -9.03 2.09 20.35
N PRO A 99 -9.62 2.01 19.14
CA PRO A 99 -9.23 1.04 18.14
C PRO A 99 -7.85 1.34 17.54
N ARG A 100 -7.10 0.29 17.16
CA ARG A 100 -5.80 0.42 16.51
C ARG A 100 -5.75 -0.42 15.25
N VAL A 101 -5.12 0.13 14.21
CA VAL A 101 -4.89 -0.55 12.94
C VAL A 101 -3.50 -0.23 12.44
N GLY A 102 -2.65 -1.23 12.33
CA GLY A 102 -1.36 -1.16 11.66
C GLY A 102 -1.47 -1.70 10.24
N LEU A 103 -1.07 -0.94 9.25
CA LEU A 103 -1.10 -1.32 7.85
C LEU A 103 0.30 -1.22 7.24
N LYS A 104 0.67 -2.25 6.47
CA LYS A 104 1.82 -2.23 5.57
C LYS A 104 1.31 -2.54 4.18
N THR A 105 1.66 -1.70 3.20
CA THR A 105 1.32 -1.91 1.79
C THR A 105 2.57 -1.79 0.94
N ALA A 106 2.65 -2.64 -0.09
CA ALA A 106 3.73 -2.65 -1.07
C ALA A 106 3.11 -2.84 -2.46
N TRP A 107 3.50 -2.00 -3.40
CA TRP A 107 2.98 -1.98 -4.75
C TRP A 107 4.06 -2.45 -5.72
N TYR A 108 3.73 -3.45 -6.52
CA TYR A 108 4.63 -4.04 -7.50
C TYR A 108 4.08 -3.81 -8.90
N ALA A 109 4.90 -3.26 -9.79
CA ALA A 109 4.55 -3.14 -11.20
C ALA A 109 4.68 -4.51 -11.89
N ARG A 110 3.77 -4.81 -12.82
CA ARG A 110 3.83 -6.01 -13.67
C ARG A 110 5.12 -6.08 -14.47
N ASP A 111 5.57 -4.92 -14.94
CA ASP A 111 6.83 -4.76 -15.62
C ASP A 111 7.66 -3.69 -14.89
N PRO A 112 8.69 -4.11 -14.13
CA PRO A 112 9.55 -3.16 -13.40
C PRO A 112 10.26 -2.15 -14.31
N ALA A 113 10.44 -2.48 -15.59
CA ALA A 113 11.10 -1.59 -16.55
C ALA A 113 10.24 -0.36 -16.92
N ILE A 114 8.92 -0.46 -16.76
CA ILE A 114 8.00 0.66 -17.05
C ILE A 114 8.10 1.77 -16.01
N PHE A 115 8.51 1.43 -14.79
CA PHE A 115 8.59 2.38 -13.67
C PHE A 115 10.00 2.93 -13.42
N LEU A 116 10.88 2.89 -14.38
CA LEU A 116 12.09 3.68 -14.30
C LEU A 116 11.69 5.16 -14.43
N PRO A 117 11.73 5.95 -13.35
CA PRO A 117 11.64 7.40 -13.49
C PRO A 117 12.70 7.77 -14.50
N GLY A 118 12.36 8.57 -15.50
CA GLY A 118 13.27 8.93 -16.58
C GLY A 118 14.62 9.37 -16.01
N ALA A 119 15.53 8.40 -15.89
CA ALA A 119 16.85 8.67 -15.36
C ALA A 119 17.53 9.56 -16.36
N THR A 120 17.84 10.80 -15.96
CA THR A 120 18.62 11.70 -16.78
C THR A 120 19.89 10.98 -17.21
N THR A 121 20.20 11.02 -18.48
CA THR A 121 21.40 10.42 -19.06
C THR A 121 22.65 11.14 -18.60
N ASP A 122 22.49 12.36 -18.06
CA ASP A 122 23.58 13.17 -17.51
C ASP A 122 24.06 12.62 -16.14
N PRO A 123 25.33 12.18 -16.03
CA PRO A 123 25.90 11.67 -14.78
C PRO A 123 25.92 12.69 -13.64
N ALA A 124 26.03 13.99 -13.96
CA ALA A 124 26.05 15.06 -12.96
C ALA A 124 24.65 15.27 -12.37
N ALA A 125 23.62 15.28 -13.23
CA ALA A 125 22.23 15.38 -12.80
C ALA A 125 21.78 14.15 -11.98
N ARG A 126 22.27 12.94 -12.32
CA ARG A 126 22.04 11.73 -11.52
C ARG A 126 22.62 11.82 -10.12
N ARG A 127 23.84 12.37 -9.97
CA ARG A 127 24.44 12.57 -8.66
C ARG A 127 23.68 13.61 -7.85
N ALA A 128 23.32 14.73 -8.45
CA ALA A 128 22.55 15.77 -7.79
C ALA A 128 21.18 15.27 -7.32
N LEU A 129 20.49 14.46 -8.14
CA LEU A 129 19.23 13.83 -7.75
C LEU A 129 19.42 12.79 -6.63
N GLY A 130 20.52 12.03 -6.65
CA GLY A 130 20.87 11.11 -5.59
C GLY A 130 21.15 11.82 -4.27
N GLU A 131 21.94 12.88 -4.30
CA GLU A 131 22.27 13.72 -3.13
C GLU A 131 21.02 14.43 -2.59
N ALA A 132 20.16 14.97 -3.46
CA ALA A 132 18.89 15.58 -3.05
C ALA A 132 17.97 14.55 -2.38
N ALA A 133 17.83 13.35 -2.96
CA ALA A 133 17.03 12.27 -2.40
C ALA A 133 17.57 11.78 -1.05
N GLU A 134 18.88 11.82 -0.83
CA GLU A 134 19.51 11.50 0.46
C GLU A 134 19.28 12.60 1.50
N CYS A 135 19.27 13.86 1.09
CA CYS A 135 18.97 15.00 1.97
C CYS A 135 17.48 15.06 2.35
N GLU A 136 16.58 14.71 1.43
CA GLU A 136 15.12 14.70 1.68
C GLU A 136 14.64 13.46 2.43
N THR A 137 15.46 12.40 2.56
CA THR A 137 15.06 11.24 3.35
C THR A 137 15.05 11.59 4.84
N PRO A 138 13.86 11.71 5.47
CA PRO A 138 13.76 11.92 6.90
C PRO A 138 14.50 10.80 7.63
N THR A 139 15.09 11.12 8.78
CA THR A 139 15.92 10.19 9.59
C THR A 139 15.23 8.86 9.91
N TRP A 140 13.91 8.81 9.94
CA TRP A 140 13.14 7.58 10.12
C TRP A 140 13.24 6.61 8.91
N ARG A 141 13.46 7.11 7.67
CA ARG A 141 13.72 6.24 6.50
C ARG A 141 15.07 5.55 6.58
N ARG A 142 16.07 6.16 7.24
CA ARG A 142 17.34 5.48 7.55
C ARG A 142 17.13 4.35 8.56
N ALA A 143 16.26 4.54 9.54
CA ALA A 143 15.88 3.50 10.50
C ALA A 143 15.16 2.33 9.82
N VAL A 144 14.28 2.58 8.83
CA VAL A 144 13.54 1.53 8.11
C VAL A 144 14.45 0.71 7.18
N ARG A 145 15.50 1.30 6.58
CA ARG A 145 16.52 0.51 5.84
C ARG A 145 17.30 -0.42 6.77
N GLY A 146 17.63 0.04 8.00
CA GLY A 146 18.24 -0.81 9.02
C GLY A 146 17.35 -1.94 9.52
N THR A 147 16.01 -1.77 9.49
CA THR A 147 15.08 -2.84 9.86
C THR A 147 14.86 -3.87 8.76
N ALA A 148 15.04 -3.53 7.49
CA ALA A 148 15.04 -4.50 6.40
C ALA A 148 16.20 -5.51 6.54
N ASP A 149 17.35 -5.05 6.99
CA ASP A 149 18.50 -5.91 7.30
C ASP A 149 18.28 -6.72 8.60
N LEU A 150 17.51 -6.21 9.57
CA LEU A 150 17.12 -6.96 10.77
C LEU A 150 16.12 -8.10 10.46
N PHE A 151 15.23 -7.92 9.48
CA PHE A 151 14.35 -9.00 9.01
C PHE A 151 15.11 -10.07 8.23
N ARG A 152 16.24 -9.72 7.60
CA ARG A 152 17.14 -10.69 6.94
C ARG A 152 17.93 -11.52 7.94
N ALA A 153 18.18 -11.01 9.15
CA ALA A 153 18.96 -11.68 10.20
C ALA A 153 18.12 -12.64 11.08
N GLN A 154 16.79 -12.64 10.96
CA GLN A 154 15.89 -13.52 11.72
C GLN A 154 15.30 -14.66 10.87
N SER A 155 16.05 -15.22 9.96
CA SER A 155 15.72 -16.54 9.42
C SER A 155 15.91 -17.57 10.54
N PRO A 156 14.86 -18.31 10.94
CA PRO A 156 15.01 -19.33 11.97
C PRO A 156 15.94 -20.43 11.46
N GLY A 157 16.81 -20.87 12.37
CA GLY A 157 17.89 -21.79 12.14
C GLY A 157 17.51 -23.03 11.33
N ARG A 158 18.43 -23.34 10.43
CA ARG A 158 18.57 -24.57 9.67
C ARG A 158 18.33 -25.77 10.57
N PHE A 159 17.19 -26.45 10.41
CA PHE A 159 17.03 -27.82 10.93
C PHE A 159 17.80 -28.74 9.99
N ASP A 160 18.86 -29.36 10.52
CA ASP A 160 19.52 -30.48 9.87
C ASP A 160 18.54 -31.68 9.81
N ALA A 161 18.01 -31.91 8.62
CA ALA A 161 17.35 -33.16 8.28
C ALA A 161 18.24 -33.90 7.29
N GLY A 162 18.65 -35.07 7.70
CA GLY A 162 19.54 -35.97 6.98
C GLY A 162 19.02 -36.43 5.61
N PRO A 163 19.79 -37.23 4.86
CA PRO A 163 19.67 -37.39 3.42
C PRO A 163 18.51 -38.31 3.03
N ALA A 164 17.60 -37.80 2.21
CA ALA A 164 16.65 -38.60 1.45
C ALA A 164 16.63 -38.15 -0.02
N SER A 165 17.26 -38.97 -0.83
CA SER A 165 17.07 -39.32 -2.25
C SER A 165 16.43 -38.33 -3.23
N ALA A 166 17.25 -38.00 -4.21
CA ALA A 166 17.02 -37.87 -5.66
C ALA A 166 15.58 -37.71 -6.16
N GLY A 167 15.28 -36.47 -6.59
CA GLY A 167 14.23 -36.16 -7.57
C GLY A 167 14.72 -34.95 -8.36
N THR A 168 15.23 -35.21 -9.57
CA THR A 168 15.76 -34.23 -10.50
C THR A 168 14.64 -33.31 -10.99
N ALA A 169 14.51 -32.13 -10.41
CA ALA A 169 13.88 -30.99 -11.07
C ALA A 169 14.99 -29.95 -11.26
N ALA A 170 15.27 -29.66 -12.53
CA ALA A 170 16.27 -28.67 -12.94
C ALA A 170 15.95 -27.34 -12.27
N GLY A 171 16.70 -26.99 -11.24
CA GLY A 171 16.62 -25.71 -10.57
C GLY A 171 17.07 -24.61 -11.53
N VAL A 172 16.14 -23.74 -11.90
CA VAL A 172 16.47 -22.42 -12.43
C VAL A 172 17.26 -21.71 -11.31
N PRO A 173 18.47 -21.19 -11.60
CA PRO A 173 19.23 -20.47 -10.58
C PRO A 173 18.44 -19.26 -10.09
N SER A 174 18.15 -19.26 -8.78
CA SER A 174 17.42 -18.19 -8.08
C SER A 174 18.31 -16.97 -7.79
N ASP A 175 19.08 -16.54 -8.77
CA ASP A 175 20.02 -15.42 -8.61
C ASP A 175 19.47 -14.10 -9.21
N LEU A 176 18.16 -14.03 -9.46
CA LEU A 176 17.51 -12.77 -9.81
C LEU A 176 17.20 -12.01 -8.51
N PRO A 177 17.60 -10.73 -8.43
CA PRO A 177 17.26 -9.92 -7.26
C PRO A 177 15.75 -9.89 -7.06
N GLU A 178 15.32 -10.06 -5.80
CA GLU A 178 13.89 -9.95 -5.47
C GLU A 178 13.32 -8.64 -6.03
N PRO A 179 12.14 -8.70 -6.68
CA PRO A 179 11.53 -7.50 -7.22
C PRO A 179 11.24 -6.52 -6.10
N LEU A 180 11.66 -5.27 -6.28
CA LEU A 180 11.42 -4.19 -5.34
C LEU A 180 10.06 -3.53 -5.61
N PRO A 181 9.30 -3.19 -4.56
CA PRO A 181 8.08 -2.42 -4.73
C PRO A 181 8.41 -1.01 -5.23
N TYR A 182 7.65 -0.50 -6.18
CA TYR A 182 7.81 0.89 -6.64
C TYR A 182 7.19 1.91 -5.70
N MET A 183 6.19 1.50 -4.90
CA MET A 183 5.66 2.27 -3.78
C MET A 183 5.51 1.36 -2.57
N SER A 184 5.81 1.87 -1.38
CA SER A 184 5.55 1.15 -0.14
C SER A 184 5.24 2.12 0.99
N TYR A 185 4.36 1.69 1.90
CA TYR A 185 3.96 2.51 3.03
C TYR A 185 3.65 1.65 4.25
N VAL A 186 4.05 2.13 5.42
CA VAL A 186 3.79 1.46 6.70
C VAL A 186 3.35 2.50 7.71
N ARG A 187 2.21 2.28 8.35
CA ARG A 187 1.73 3.14 9.42
C ARG A 187 0.84 2.41 10.42
N LEU A 188 0.95 2.83 11.67
CA LEU A 188 0.03 2.51 12.75
C LEU A 188 -0.92 3.69 12.96
N TYR A 189 -2.21 3.41 12.99
CA TYR A 189 -3.28 4.35 13.31
C TYR A 189 -3.85 3.97 14.66
N ASP A 190 -3.67 4.84 15.65
CA ASP A 190 -4.24 4.68 16.98
C ASP A 190 -5.42 5.66 17.15
N GLY A 191 -6.58 5.14 17.52
CA GLY A 191 -7.77 5.95 17.77
C GLY A 191 -7.63 6.91 18.97
N ALA A 192 -6.60 6.71 19.80
CA ALA A 192 -6.26 7.62 20.90
C ALA A 192 -5.42 8.82 20.44
N ASP A 193 -4.80 8.75 19.24
CA ASP A 193 -3.96 9.82 18.75
C ASP A 193 -4.78 11.05 18.32
N GLU A 194 -4.33 12.22 18.76
CA GLU A 194 -4.98 13.50 18.41
C GLU A 194 -5.02 13.74 16.89
N ASP A 195 -3.99 13.36 16.17
CA ASP A 195 -3.92 13.49 14.70
C ASP A 195 -4.96 12.61 14.00
N VAL A 196 -5.23 11.43 14.53
CA VAL A 196 -6.26 10.53 14.01
C VAL A 196 -7.65 11.12 14.33
N ALA A 197 -7.84 11.60 15.55
CA ALA A 197 -9.09 12.23 15.97
C ALA A 197 -9.39 13.51 15.17
N ALA A 198 -8.38 14.37 14.94
CA ALA A 198 -8.51 15.57 14.11
C ALA A 198 -8.91 15.23 12.68
N ALA A 199 -8.24 14.25 12.06
CA ALA A 199 -8.54 13.81 10.70
C ALA A 199 -9.94 13.19 10.55
N LEU A 200 -10.44 12.51 11.59
CA LEU A 200 -11.82 11.99 11.63
C LEU A 200 -12.86 13.11 11.72
N ARG A 201 -12.59 14.15 12.54
CA ARG A 201 -13.44 15.35 12.63
C ARG A 201 -13.52 16.08 11.30
N ASP A 202 -12.37 16.31 10.67
CA ASP A 202 -12.28 16.99 9.36
C ASP A 202 -13.00 16.20 8.27
N ARG A 203 -12.81 14.89 8.22
CA ARG A 203 -13.50 14.03 7.26
C ARG A 203 -15.01 14.16 7.40
N ARG A 204 -15.53 14.13 8.63
CA ARG A 204 -16.96 14.25 8.89
C ARG A 204 -17.51 15.59 8.44
N ALA A 205 -16.79 16.68 8.73
CA ALA A 205 -17.17 18.02 8.29
C ALA A 205 -17.30 18.13 6.76
N VAL A 206 -16.41 17.44 6.04
CA VAL A 206 -16.40 17.44 4.56
C VAL A 206 -17.44 16.48 3.98
N SER A 207 -17.64 15.30 4.58
CA SER A 207 -18.54 14.26 4.05
C SER A 207 -20.02 14.56 4.29
N GLY A 208 -20.35 15.53 5.15
CA GLY A 208 -21.74 15.83 5.51
C GLY A 208 -22.46 14.66 6.18
N ASP A 209 -21.73 13.75 6.81
CA ASP A 209 -22.30 12.56 7.47
C ASP A 209 -23.16 12.98 8.66
N LEU A 210 -24.49 12.90 8.49
CA LEU A 210 -25.49 13.25 9.48
C LEU A 210 -25.83 12.09 10.45
N ARG A 211 -25.17 10.94 10.33
CA ARG A 211 -25.42 9.81 11.26
C ARG A 211 -25.17 10.23 12.71
N SER A 212 -26.05 9.79 13.60
CA SER A 212 -25.95 10.08 15.04
C SER A 212 -24.67 9.48 15.64
N GLY A 213 -24.09 10.15 16.66
CA GLY A 213 -22.94 9.66 17.41
C GLY A 213 -21.61 10.34 17.11
N GLY A 214 -21.60 11.41 16.33
CA GLY A 214 -20.38 12.20 16.12
C GLY A 214 -19.28 11.45 15.33
N TRP A 215 -18.11 12.03 15.28
CA TRP A 215 -16.90 11.41 14.74
C TRP A 215 -16.46 10.19 15.57
N GLU A 216 -16.78 10.17 16.86
CA GLU A 216 -16.49 9.07 17.79
C GLU A 216 -17.22 7.78 17.41
N ALA A 217 -18.39 7.88 16.74
CA ALA A 217 -19.09 6.71 16.21
C ALA A 217 -18.27 5.95 15.15
N GLN A 218 -17.37 6.63 14.44
CA GLN A 218 -16.47 5.99 13.47
C GLN A 218 -15.37 5.18 14.16
N LEU A 219 -14.95 5.58 15.37
CA LEU A 219 -14.03 4.78 16.21
C LEU A 219 -14.71 3.52 16.76
N ASN A 220 -15.98 3.60 17.10
CA ASN A 220 -16.73 2.49 17.67
C ASN A 220 -17.15 1.44 16.63
N ARG A 221 -17.12 1.81 15.35
CA ARG A 221 -17.45 0.91 14.25
C ARG A 221 -16.18 0.47 13.54
N SER A 222 -15.78 -0.76 13.78
CA SER A 222 -14.53 -1.28 13.22
C SER A 222 -14.43 -1.14 11.69
N GLU A 223 -15.53 -1.31 10.95
CA GLU A 223 -15.56 -1.11 9.49
C GLU A 223 -15.27 0.33 9.09
N ASP A 224 -15.91 1.30 9.73
CA ASP A 224 -15.73 2.72 9.43
C ASP A 224 -14.30 3.15 9.75
N PHE A 225 -13.72 2.62 10.84
CA PHE A 225 -12.33 2.89 11.22
C PHE A 225 -11.32 2.23 10.27
N ILE A 226 -11.53 0.97 9.87
CA ILE A 226 -10.69 0.29 8.88
C ILE A 226 -10.68 1.07 7.56
N ARG A 227 -11.85 1.46 7.05
CA ARG A 227 -11.96 2.26 5.83
C ARG A 227 -11.25 3.62 5.95
N PHE A 228 -11.38 4.28 7.09
CA PHE A 228 -10.65 5.52 7.37
C PHE A 228 -9.13 5.30 7.30
N CYS A 229 -8.61 4.26 7.98
CA CYS A 229 -7.19 3.92 7.97
C CYS A 229 -6.68 3.58 6.56
N CYS A 230 -7.44 2.77 5.80
CA CYS A 230 -7.08 2.44 4.41
C CYS A 230 -7.02 3.70 3.52
N ARG A 231 -8.03 4.56 3.59
CA ARG A 231 -8.06 5.81 2.83
C ARG A 231 -6.89 6.72 3.19
N ARG A 232 -6.60 6.86 4.48
CA ARG A 232 -5.49 7.69 4.95
C ARG A 232 -4.15 7.14 4.52
N SER A 233 -3.98 5.81 4.60
CA SER A 233 -2.79 5.10 4.11
C SER A 233 -2.55 5.33 2.61
N ILE A 234 -3.60 5.17 1.80
CA ILE A 234 -3.54 5.44 0.36
C ILE A 234 -3.11 6.89 0.10
N ARG A 235 -3.78 7.83 0.76
CA ARG A 235 -3.51 9.26 0.58
C ARG A 235 -2.07 9.61 0.93
N GLU A 236 -1.62 9.24 2.12
CA GLU A 236 -0.27 9.54 2.61
C GLU A 236 0.80 8.89 1.74
N MET A 237 0.57 7.67 1.27
CA MET A 237 1.46 7.00 0.34
C MET A 237 1.55 7.74 -1.00
N LEU A 238 0.40 8.11 -1.59
CA LEU A 238 0.37 8.81 -2.89
C LEU A 238 0.99 10.21 -2.78
N GLU A 239 0.75 10.94 -1.67
CA GLU A 239 1.37 12.24 -1.40
C GLU A 239 2.91 12.12 -1.36
N LEU A 240 3.45 11.07 -0.73
CA LEU A 240 4.89 10.81 -0.67
C LEU A 240 5.51 10.48 -2.04
N HIS A 241 4.71 9.97 -2.95
CA HIS A 241 5.15 9.55 -4.29
C HIS A 241 4.76 10.55 -5.41
N GLY A 242 4.37 11.78 -5.04
CA GLY A 242 4.09 12.84 -6.01
C GLY A 242 2.66 12.87 -6.54
N GLY A 243 1.74 12.15 -5.91
CA GLY A 243 0.32 12.11 -6.28
C GLY A 243 -0.52 13.31 -5.80
N LEU A 244 0.09 14.47 -5.51
CA LEU A 244 -0.65 15.68 -5.19
C LEU A 244 -1.16 16.32 -6.48
N ALA A 245 -2.49 16.44 -6.61
CA ALA A 245 -3.08 17.19 -7.71
C ALA A 245 -2.80 18.69 -7.52
N GLU A 246 -2.12 19.33 -8.46
CA GLU A 246 -2.09 20.77 -8.55
C GLU A 246 -3.51 21.28 -8.84
N ARG A 247 -4.06 22.06 -7.90
CA ARG A 247 -5.35 22.69 -8.13
C ARG A 247 -5.15 23.96 -8.94
N GLU A 248 -5.48 23.90 -10.20
CA GLU A 248 -5.70 25.10 -11.01
C GLU A 248 -7.05 25.71 -10.61
N TYR A 249 -7.02 26.76 -9.77
CA TYR A 249 -8.22 27.54 -9.44
C TYR A 249 -8.51 28.52 -10.56
N THR A 250 -9.41 28.17 -11.46
CA THR A 250 -10.02 29.17 -12.36
C THR A 250 -11.07 29.93 -11.56
N VAL A 251 -10.71 31.07 -11.00
CA VAL A 251 -11.69 32.00 -10.42
C VAL A 251 -12.44 32.63 -11.60
N ARG A 252 -13.62 32.12 -11.93
CA ARG A 252 -14.58 32.89 -12.75
C ARG A 252 -15.17 33.98 -11.86
N CYS A 253 -14.71 35.20 -12.04
CA CYS A 253 -15.45 36.34 -11.52
C CYS A 253 -16.83 36.37 -12.19
N PRO A 254 -17.95 36.39 -11.44
CA PRO A 254 -19.23 36.64 -12.04
C PRO A 254 -19.19 38.07 -12.63
N GLU A 255 -19.45 38.19 -13.93
CA GLU A 255 -19.70 39.50 -14.54
C GLU A 255 -20.92 40.08 -13.84
N ILE A 256 -20.70 41.16 -13.11
CA ILE A 256 -21.78 41.97 -12.50
C ILE A 256 -22.46 42.71 -13.63
N PRO A 257 -23.79 42.59 -13.79
CA PRO A 257 -24.55 43.28 -14.83
C PRO A 257 -24.59 44.79 -14.64
#